data_fedf33d12c3d874860e5975f3e632eff
#
_entry.id   fedf33d12c3d874860e5975f3e632eff
#
_cell.length_a   1.000
_cell.length_b   1.000
_cell.length_c   1.000
_cell.angle_alpha   90.00
_cell.angle_beta   90.00
_cell.angle_gamma   90.00
#
_symmetry.space_group_name_H-M   'P 1'
#
loop_
_entity.id
_entity.type
_entity.pdbx_description
1 polymer ?
#
loop_
_entity_poly.entity_id
_entity_poly.type
_entity_poly.pdbx_seq_one_letter_code
_entity_poly.pdbx_strand_id
1 'polypeptide(L)'
;MEAIARKRFIRQSPYKIRYVLKMVKGLNVNLAINKLSLTNKKAANYIVEVLKTAVSNMSHLNEDFDSSDNFFIKTAYVDEGPVMKRFRPAAMGRATAIRKRTSHLTIIISNNKG
;
A
#
# COMPACT_ATOMS: atom_id res chain seq x y z
N MET A 1 -19.32 0.33 -8.46
CA MET A 1 -18.12 0.61 -9.26
C MET A 1 -16.88 0.51 -8.38
N GLU A 2 -15.85 -0.11 -8.87
CA GLU A 2 -14.62 -0.35 -8.12
C GLU A 2 -13.42 0.02 -8.95
N ALA A 3 -12.35 0.44 -8.29
CA ALA A 3 -11.06 0.65 -8.93
C ALA A 3 -9.98 -0.05 -8.10
N ILE A 4 -9.01 -0.61 -8.77
CA ILE A 4 -7.92 -1.35 -8.16
C ILE A 4 -6.60 -0.62 -8.45
N ALA A 5 -5.72 -0.59 -7.48
CA ALA A 5 -4.37 -0.09 -7.65
C ALA A 5 -3.39 -1.01 -6.94
N ARG A 6 -2.23 -1.19 -7.55
CA ARG A 6 -1.17 -2.05 -7.02
C ARG A 6 0.16 -1.33 -7.09
N LYS A 7 0.99 -1.60 -6.08
CA LYS A 7 2.39 -1.22 -6.11
C LYS A 7 3.21 -2.46 -5.80
N ARG A 8 4.06 -2.85 -6.74
CA ARG A 8 4.87 -4.06 -6.62
C ARG A 8 6.28 -3.71 -6.18
N PHE A 9 6.95 -4.69 -5.58
CA PHE A 9 8.36 -4.60 -5.20
C PHE A 9 8.67 -3.45 -4.25
N ILE A 10 7.78 -3.22 -3.28
CA ILE A 10 8.02 -2.26 -2.20
C ILE A 10 9.11 -2.84 -1.30
N ARG A 11 10.17 -2.08 -1.07
CA ARG A 11 11.29 -2.51 -0.23
C ARG A 11 10.95 -2.34 1.25
N GLN A 12 9.96 -3.08 1.71
CA GLN A 12 9.57 -3.11 3.11
C GLN A 12 8.89 -4.44 3.37
N SER A 13 9.02 -4.94 4.62
CA SER A 13 8.42 -6.23 4.95
C SER A 13 6.89 -6.13 4.93
N PRO A 14 6.19 -7.21 4.54
CA PRO A 14 4.73 -7.20 4.54
C PRO A 14 4.11 -6.88 5.90
N TYR A 15 4.73 -7.31 6.98
CA TYR A 15 4.21 -7.08 8.33
C TYR A 15 4.10 -5.60 8.67
N LYS A 16 5.10 -4.80 8.28
CA LYS A 16 5.11 -3.36 8.55
C LYS A 16 4.01 -2.66 7.77
N ILE A 17 3.80 -3.06 6.52
CA ILE A 17 2.75 -2.48 5.70
C ILE A 17 1.38 -2.90 6.20
N ARG A 18 1.20 -4.17 6.55
CA ARG A 18 -0.06 -4.70 7.08
C ARG A 18 -0.45 -4.02 8.38
N TYR A 19 0.52 -3.73 9.23
CA TYR A 19 0.26 -3.04 10.49
C TYR A 19 -0.39 -1.68 10.26
N VAL A 20 0.16 -0.89 9.36
CA VAL A 20 -0.37 0.43 9.04
C VAL A 20 -1.69 0.32 8.27
N LEU A 21 -1.80 -0.66 7.38
CA LEU A 21 -3.00 -0.86 6.57
C LEU A 21 -4.23 -1.17 7.42
N LYS A 22 -4.06 -1.88 8.53
CA LYS A 22 -5.17 -2.18 9.46
C LYS A 22 -5.83 -0.90 9.99
N MET A 23 -5.08 0.17 10.09
CA MET A 23 -5.59 1.44 10.63
C MET A 23 -6.60 2.10 9.70
N VAL A 24 -6.58 1.75 8.41
CA VAL A 24 -7.36 2.45 7.41
C VAL A 24 -8.34 1.56 6.65
N LYS A 25 -8.33 0.25 6.87
CA LYS A 25 -9.28 -0.65 6.22
C LYS A 25 -10.71 -0.26 6.53
N GLY A 26 -11.54 -0.21 5.49
CA GLY A 26 -12.96 0.11 5.64
C GLY A 26 -13.26 1.59 5.79
N LEU A 27 -12.24 2.44 5.84
CA LEU A 27 -12.43 3.88 5.96
C LEU A 27 -12.71 4.53 4.61
N ASN A 28 -13.33 5.70 4.66
CA ASN A 28 -13.41 6.59 3.52
C ASN A 28 -11.98 6.95 3.08
N VAL A 29 -11.75 7.03 1.77
CA VAL A 29 -10.42 7.27 1.22
C VAL A 29 -9.84 8.59 1.73
N ASN A 30 -10.64 9.66 1.79
CA ASN A 30 -10.17 10.96 2.26
C ASN A 30 -9.75 10.91 3.73
N LEU A 31 -10.55 10.23 4.56
CA LEU A 31 -10.21 10.04 5.97
C LEU A 31 -8.95 9.20 6.12
N ALA A 32 -8.81 8.17 5.29
CA ALA A 32 -7.63 7.31 5.32
C ALA A 32 -6.37 8.10 4.97
N ILE A 33 -6.41 8.91 3.92
CA ILE A 33 -5.27 9.73 3.52
C ILE A 33 -4.89 10.71 4.62
N ASN A 34 -5.88 11.37 5.23
CA ASN A 34 -5.63 12.30 6.33
C ASN A 34 -4.99 11.59 7.52
N LYS A 35 -5.50 10.43 7.88
CA LYS A 35 -4.96 9.65 9.00
C LYS A 35 -3.53 9.20 8.72
N LEU A 36 -3.26 8.75 7.50
CA LEU A 36 -1.93 8.30 7.09
C LEU A 36 -0.93 9.45 7.03
N SER A 37 -1.36 10.65 6.64
CA SER A 37 -0.47 11.80 6.58
C SER A 37 0.03 12.21 7.97
N LEU A 38 -0.71 11.87 9.02
CA LEU A 38 -0.33 12.12 10.40
C LEU A 38 0.48 10.96 11.00
N THR A 39 0.58 9.86 10.29
CA THR A 39 1.29 8.68 10.77
C THR A 39 2.76 8.75 10.37
N ASN A 40 3.64 8.70 11.36
CA ASN A 40 5.07 8.80 11.10
C ASN A 40 5.68 7.41 10.82
N LYS A 41 5.21 6.77 9.75
CA LYS A 41 5.65 5.45 9.31
C LYS A 41 5.93 5.48 7.81
N LYS A 42 7.02 4.84 7.40
CA LYS A 42 7.37 4.74 5.99
C LYS A 42 6.28 4.05 5.17
N ALA A 43 5.66 3.03 5.75
CA ALA A 43 4.58 2.28 5.08
C ALA A 43 3.39 3.18 4.74
N ALA A 44 3.11 4.20 5.56
CA ALA A 44 2.00 5.12 5.30
C ALA A 44 2.17 5.83 3.96
N ASN A 45 3.39 6.21 3.60
CA ASN A 45 3.66 6.89 2.33
C ASN A 45 3.33 6.01 1.13
N TYR A 46 3.65 4.73 1.20
CA TYR A 46 3.33 3.78 0.13
C TYR A 46 1.82 3.59 -0.01
N ILE A 47 1.12 3.50 1.11
CA ILE A 47 -0.33 3.32 1.11
C ILE A 47 -1.03 4.55 0.52
N VAL A 48 -0.60 5.75 0.90
CA VAL A 48 -1.15 7.00 0.35
C VAL A 48 -0.94 7.05 -1.17
N GLU A 49 0.24 6.68 -1.64
CA GLU A 49 0.54 6.65 -3.06
C GLU A 49 -0.40 5.72 -3.82
N VAL A 50 -0.63 4.52 -3.30
CA VAL A 50 -1.53 3.55 -3.93
C VAL A 50 -2.98 4.02 -3.87
N LEU A 51 -3.42 4.65 -2.77
CA LEU A 51 -4.76 5.22 -2.67
C LEU A 51 -4.99 6.31 -3.71
N LYS A 52 -4.03 7.20 -3.90
CA LYS A 52 -4.12 8.25 -4.91
C LYS A 52 -4.20 7.66 -6.32
N THR A 53 -3.45 6.61 -6.58
CA THR A 53 -3.50 5.90 -7.85
C THR A 53 -4.86 5.26 -8.06
N ALA A 54 -5.45 4.66 -7.03
CA ALA A 54 -6.77 4.05 -7.11
C ALA A 54 -7.85 5.11 -7.44
N VAL A 55 -7.78 6.27 -6.82
CA VAL A 55 -8.71 7.37 -7.12
C VAL A 55 -8.55 7.84 -8.56
N SER A 56 -7.32 7.96 -9.04
CA SER A 56 -7.04 8.32 -10.42
C SER A 56 -7.61 7.26 -11.39
N ASN A 57 -7.44 5.98 -11.07
CA ASN A 57 -7.99 4.90 -11.89
C ASN A 57 -9.52 4.94 -11.91
N MET A 58 -10.15 5.30 -10.80
CA MET A 58 -11.60 5.46 -10.74
C MET A 58 -12.07 6.55 -11.70
N SER A 59 -11.34 7.65 -11.79
CA SER A 59 -11.71 8.75 -12.69
C SER A 59 -11.62 8.36 -14.16
N HIS A 60 -10.70 7.45 -14.50
CA HIS A 60 -10.60 6.93 -15.87
C HIS A 60 -11.73 5.96 -16.22
N LEU A 61 -12.28 5.27 -15.23
CA LEU A 61 -13.36 4.31 -15.45
C LEU A 61 -14.73 4.96 -15.49
N ASN A 62 -14.87 6.15 -14.93
CA ASN A 62 -16.16 6.82 -14.78
C ASN A 62 -16.03 8.28 -15.24
N GLU A 63 -16.63 8.60 -16.38
CA GLU A 63 -16.62 9.95 -16.93
C GLU A 63 -17.36 10.94 -16.03
N ASP A 64 -18.33 10.46 -15.27
CA ASP A 64 -19.08 11.28 -14.31
C ASP A 64 -18.40 11.34 -12.95
N PHE A 65 -17.11 11.05 -12.91
CA PHE A 65 -16.34 11.07 -11.67
C PHE A 65 -16.38 12.45 -11.02
N ASP A 66 -16.77 12.48 -9.76
CA ASP A 66 -16.73 13.66 -8.92
C ASP A 66 -15.80 13.38 -7.75
N SER A 67 -14.77 14.22 -7.57
CA SER A 67 -13.82 14.07 -6.49
C SER A 67 -14.45 14.22 -5.10
N SER A 68 -15.66 14.78 -5.04
CA SER A 68 -16.43 14.86 -3.79
C SER A 68 -17.13 13.55 -3.44
N ASP A 69 -17.23 12.61 -4.39
CA ASP A 69 -17.84 11.32 -4.14
C ASP A 69 -17.08 10.58 -3.04
N ASN A 70 -17.84 9.87 -2.21
CA ASN A 70 -17.27 9.08 -1.13
C ASN A 70 -16.84 7.71 -1.66
N PHE A 71 -15.55 7.46 -1.63
CA PHE A 71 -15.00 6.17 -1.92
C PHE A 71 -14.48 5.54 -0.63
N PHE A 72 -14.66 4.24 -0.51
CA PHE A 72 -14.24 3.48 0.67
C PHE A 72 -13.22 2.43 0.27
N ILE A 73 -12.30 2.15 1.17
CA ILE A 73 -11.36 1.06 0.98
C ILE A 73 -12.11 -0.24 1.20
N LYS A 74 -12.52 -0.88 0.11
CA LYS A 74 -13.30 -2.12 0.17
C LYS A 74 -12.43 -3.29 0.58
N THR A 75 -11.27 -3.42 -0.06
CA THR A 75 -10.35 -4.52 0.16
C THR A 75 -8.93 -3.99 0.04
N ALA A 76 -8.06 -4.43 0.92
CA ALA A 76 -6.65 -4.10 0.85
C ALA A 76 -5.85 -5.25 1.42
N TYR A 77 -4.79 -5.64 0.73
CA TYR A 77 -3.95 -6.73 1.19
C TYR A 77 -2.51 -6.55 0.70
N VAL A 78 -1.62 -7.25 1.36
CA VAL A 78 -0.20 -7.21 1.07
C VAL A 78 0.29 -8.64 0.86
N ASP A 79 0.85 -8.91 -0.30
CA ASP A 79 1.47 -10.19 -0.62
C ASP A 79 2.98 -10.09 -0.46
N GLU A 80 3.61 -11.20 -0.12
CA GLU A 80 5.07 -11.26 -0.07
C GLU A 80 5.63 -11.27 -1.48
N GLY A 81 6.62 -10.40 -1.71
CA GLY A 81 7.38 -10.42 -2.94
C GLY A 81 8.65 -11.24 -2.80
N PRO A 82 9.47 -11.28 -3.87
CA PRO A 82 10.75 -11.99 -3.82
C PRO A 82 11.66 -11.43 -2.73
N VAL A 83 12.40 -12.31 -2.08
CA VAL A 83 13.42 -11.93 -1.11
C VAL A 83 14.72 -11.71 -1.87
N MET A 84 15.27 -10.50 -1.75
CA MET A 84 16.58 -10.20 -2.32
C MET A 84 17.65 -10.56 -1.30
N LYS A 85 18.52 -11.50 -1.67
CA LYS A 85 19.65 -11.88 -0.81
C LYS A 85 20.83 -10.97 -1.12
N ARG A 86 21.41 -10.39 -0.10
CA ARG A 86 22.64 -9.61 -0.18
C ARG A 86 23.66 -10.22 0.77
N PHE A 87 24.93 -10.12 0.41
CA PHE A 87 26.00 -10.61 1.26
C PHE A 87 26.85 -9.42 1.70
N ARG A 88 27.17 -9.42 2.97
CA ARG A 88 28.03 -8.40 3.58
C ARG A 88 29.28 -9.09 4.10
N PRO A 89 30.48 -8.58 3.79
CA PRO A 89 31.69 -9.14 4.39
C PRO A 89 31.61 -9.05 5.91
N ALA A 90 31.89 -10.17 6.56
CA ALA A 90 31.98 -10.21 8.01
C ALA A 90 33.44 -10.36 8.41
N ALA A 91 33.72 -10.16 9.69
CA ALA A 91 35.07 -10.39 10.24
C ALA A 91 35.58 -11.79 9.88
N MET A 92 36.88 -11.94 9.66
CA MET A 92 37.57 -13.20 9.37
C MET A 92 37.19 -13.79 7.97
N GLY A 93 36.84 -12.92 7.02
CA GLY A 93 36.58 -13.34 5.65
C GLY A 93 35.28 -14.07 5.39
N ARG A 94 34.42 -14.17 6.39
CA ARG A 94 33.10 -14.78 6.21
C ARG A 94 32.12 -13.77 5.62
N ALA A 95 31.16 -14.26 4.82
CA ALA A 95 30.07 -13.43 4.32
C ALA A 95 28.81 -13.70 5.13
N THR A 96 28.11 -12.64 5.50
CA THR A 96 26.83 -12.74 6.21
C THR A 96 25.71 -12.47 5.24
N ALA A 97 24.73 -13.38 5.15
CA ALA A 97 23.56 -13.20 4.28
C ALA A 97 22.62 -12.17 4.89
N ILE A 98 22.22 -11.19 4.07
CA ILE A 98 21.22 -10.20 4.43
C ILE A 98 20.02 -10.44 3.51
N ARG A 99 18.85 -10.62 4.12
CA ARG A 99 17.61 -10.79 3.35
C ARG A 99 16.88 -9.47 3.30
N LYS A 100 16.64 -8.96 2.08
CA LYS A 100 15.82 -7.78 1.84
C LYS A 100 14.46 -8.24 1.35
N ARG A 101 13.46 -8.11 2.20
CA ARG A 101 12.09 -8.52 1.86
C ARG A 101 11.43 -7.44 1.02
N THR A 102 10.61 -7.88 0.07
CA THR A 102 9.77 -6.98 -0.72
C THR A 102 8.32 -7.36 -0.53
N SER A 103 7.43 -6.44 -0.92
CA SER A 103 5.99 -6.61 -0.74
C SER A 103 5.25 -6.09 -1.96
N HIS A 104 4.08 -6.65 -2.21
CA HIS A 104 3.15 -6.18 -3.23
C HIS A 104 1.88 -5.72 -2.53
N LEU A 105 1.56 -4.44 -2.67
CA LEU A 105 0.37 -3.85 -2.05
C LEU A 105 -0.74 -3.71 -3.08
N THR A 106 -1.93 -4.18 -2.73
CA THR A 106 -3.13 -4.06 -3.57
C THR A 106 -4.23 -3.40 -2.77
N ILE A 107 -4.87 -2.39 -3.34
CA ILE A 107 -6.01 -1.71 -2.72
C ILE A 107 -7.13 -1.62 -3.74
N ILE A 108 -8.32 -1.98 -3.32
CA ILE A 108 -9.56 -1.86 -4.11
C ILE A 108 -10.46 -0.86 -3.40
N ILE A 109 -10.83 0.20 -4.10
CA ILE A 109 -11.78 1.18 -3.58
C ILE A 109 -13.11 1.03 -4.27
N SER A 110 -14.17 1.41 -3.59
CA SER A 110 -15.54 1.32 -4.10
C SER A 110 -16.34 2.50 -3.61
N ASN A 111 -17.36 2.88 -4.40
CA ASN A 111 -18.31 3.89 -3.96
C ASN A 111 -19.45 3.30 -3.13
N ASN A 112 -19.49 1.98 -2.97
CA ASN A 112 -20.46 1.30 -2.14
C ASN A 112 -19.78 0.79 -0.87
N LYS A 113 -20.31 1.18 0.27
CA LYS A 113 -19.82 0.70 1.56
C LYS A 113 -20.37 -0.70 1.82
N GLY A 114 -19.50 -1.71 1.76
CA GLY A 114 -19.97 -3.07 2.05
C GLY A 114 -19.21 -4.13 1.30
#